data_69391c5e265beda99b7bdfb69ba793aa
#
_entry.id   69391c5e265beda99b7bdfb69ba793aa
#
_cell.length_a   1.000
_cell.length_b   1.000
_cell.length_c   1.000
_cell.angle_alpha   90.00
_cell.angle_beta   90.00
_cell.angle_gamma   90.00
#
_symmetry.space_group_name_H-M   'P 1'
#
loop_
_entity.id
_entity.type
_entity.pdbx_description
1 polymer ?
#
loop_
_entity_poly.entity_id
_entity_poly.type
_entity_poly.pdbx_seq_one_letter_code
_entity_poly.pdbx_strand_id
1 'polypeptide(L)'
;MTMEAIHQAILEGAPGEHLAELPLPETMRAAVVRKDEIDMFAGVPTEEKDPRKSLHIDEVPIPPMGANEVLIAPMASALNYNTVWTSIFEPLSTFGFLERYGKTSDLGARHDLPYHIVGSDAAAVVLRTGPGVTQFKPGDRVTVHCNYVDLEQPAGHEDSMLDPDQRIWGFETNFGSLADVSMVKSNQLMPMPSHLTWEEAASLGLVMATSYRMIVGQNSAPMKQGDIVLIWGATGGLGGFATQFVLNGGGIPIGVVSSQEKVDLLKRIGCEHVIDRKAEGYRFHTEDGEPDFGEIRRFGKRIRELVGQDPDIVFEHPGQTTFNASVVVCKRGGTVVTCASTTGYLHQYDNRHLWMRLKRIIGSHFANYEEAWQANRLVDLGMIHPILSKTYALDDSAQGAYEMHHNLHTGKIGILVGAPEEGLGVRDEEKRARHLESIEAFRSFS
;
A
#
# COMPACT_ATOMS: atom_id res chain seq x y z
N MET A 1 -25.36 -12.53 18.27
CA MET A 1 -24.38 -11.58 18.83
C MET A 1 -24.09 -10.58 17.74
N THR A 2 -23.77 -9.33 18.04
CA THR A 2 -23.39 -8.31 17.04
C THR A 2 -21.87 -8.23 16.91
N MET A 3 -21.37 -7.69 15.81
CA MET A 3 -19.91 -7.43 15.65
C MET A 3 -19.41 -6.44 16.70
N GLU A 4 -20.20 -5.48 17.11
CA GLU A 4 -19.86 -4.54 18.21
C GLU A 4 -19.47 -5.28 19.51
N ALA A 5 -20.22 -6.35 19.89
CA ALA A 5 -19.87 -7.14 21.06
C ALA A 5 -18.57 -7.91 20.92
N ILE A 6 -18.21 -8.35 19.71
CA ILE A 6 -16.92 -8.99 19.42
C ILE A 6 -15.79 -7.94 19.47
N HIS A 7 -15.97 -6.77 18.85
CA HIS A 7 -15.00 -5.68 18.92
C HIS A 7 -14.78 -5.23 20.37
N GLN A 8 -15.84 -5.12 21.17
CA GLN A 8 -15.71 -4.78 22.59
C GLN A 8 -14.90 -5.83 23.35
N ALA A 9 -15.16 -7.13 23.14
CA ALA A 9 -14.39 -8.20 23.75
C ALA A 9 -12.88 -8.13 23.37
N ILE A 10 -12.58 -7.81 22.12
CA ILE A 10 -11.19 -7.59 21.64
C ILE A 10 -10.53 -6.42 22.40
N LEU A 11 -11.24 -5.29 22.52
CA LEU A 11 -10.75 -4.08 23.20
C LEU A 11 -10.51 -4.33 24.71
N GLU A 12 -11.35 -5.13 25.33
CA GLU A 12 -11.22 -5.57 26.73
C GLU A 12 -10.11 -6.61 26.94
N GLY A 13 -9.49 -7.11 25.86
CA GLY A 13 -8.39 -8.07 25.92
C GLY A 13 -8.86 -9.50 26.22
N ALA A 14 -10.04 -9.87 25.75
CA ALA A 14 -10.57 -11.22 25.91
C ALA A 14 -9.57 -12.29 25.41
N PRO A 15 -9.43 -13.44 26.13
CA PRO A 15 -8.59 -14.54 25.70
C PRO A 15 -9.02 -15.09 24.32
N GLY A 16 -8.05 -15.59 23.54
CA GLY A 16 -8.32 -16.14 22.21
C GLY A 16 -9.34 -17.28 22.20
N GLU A 17 -9.34 -18.14 23.20
CA GLU A 17 -10.31 -19.22 23.39
C GLU A 17 -11.74 -18.65 23.52
N HIS A 18 -11.90 -17.59 24.30
CA HIS A 18 -13.19 -16.93 24.44
C HIS A 18 -13.64 -16.30 23.11
N LEU A 19 -12.73 -15.60 22.40
CA LEU A 19 -13.05 -15.03 21.07
C LEU A 19 -13.44 -16.12 20.05
N ALA A 20 -12.81 -17.30 20.13
CA ALA A 20 -13.14 -18.44 19.28
C ALA A 20 -14.55 -19.00 19.50
N GLU A 21 -15.07 -18.91 20.72
CA GLU A 21 -16.40 -19.42 21.11
C GLU A 21 -17.53 -18.41 20.85
N LEU A 22 -17.23 -17.11 20.70
CA LEU A 22 -18.25 -16.11 20.44
C LEU A 22 -18.96 -16.41 19.10
N PRO A 23 -20.30 -16.48 19.05
CA PRO A 23 -21.01 -16.71 17.80
C PRO A 23 -20.86 -15.51 16.87
N LEU A 24 -20.44 -15.75 15.62
CA LEU A 24 -20.41 -14.72 14.59
C LEU A 24 -21.85 -14.40 14.14
N PRO A 25 -22.16 -13.13 13.83
CA PRO A 25 -23.43 -12.78 13.21
C PRO A 25 -23.51 -13.35 11.78
N GLU A 26 -24.71 -13.39 11.21
CA GLU A 26 -24.90 -13.83 9.82
C GLU A 26 -24.41 -12.81 8.80
N THR A 27 -24.52 -11.51 9.13
CA THR A 27 -24.11 -10.37 8.31
C THR A 27 -23.14 -9.46 9.05
N MET A 28 -22.43 -8.63 8.29
CA MET A 28 -21.46 -7.65 8.77
C MET A 28 -21.54 -6.39 7.92
N ARG A 29 -21.13 -5.25 8.47
CA ARG A 29 -20.95 -4.02 7.71
C ARG A 29 -19.67 -4.11 6.88
N ALA A 30 -19.73 -3.63 5.64
CA ALA A 30 -18.56 -3.57 4.75
C ALA A 30 -18.65 -2.40 3.77
N ALA A 31 -17.51 -1.82 3.44
CA ALA A 31 -17.39 -0.89 2.31
C ALA A 31 -17.31 -1.67 1.01
N VAL A 32 -18.28 -1.46 0.13
CA VAL A 32 -18.44 -2.23 -1.11
C VAL A 32 -18.66 -1.33 -2.32
N VAL A 33 -18.25 -1.84 -3.48
CA VAL A 33 -18.75 -1.40 -4.77
C VAL A 33 -19.73 -2.45 -5.29
N ARG A 34 -20.72 -2.06 -6.13
CA ARG A 34 -21.79 -2.92 -6.61
C ARG A 34 -21.66 -3.21 -8.09
N LYS A 35 -21.95 -4.46 -8.49
CA LYS A 35 -21.77 -4.94 -9.87
C LYS A 35 -22.71 -4.25 -10.87
N ASP A 36 -23.88 -3.85 -10.46
CA ASP A 36 -24.87 -3.14 -11.27
C ASP A 36 -24.54 -1.65 -11.50
N GLU A 37 -23.50 -1.12 -10.81
CA GLU A 37 -23.05 0.26 -10.96
C GLU A 37 -21.81 0.43 -11.86
N ILE A 38 -21.31 -0.63 -12.49
CA ILE A 38 -20.04 -0.60 -13.25
C ILE A 38 -19.99 0.46 -14.36
N ASP A 39 -21.14 0.79 -14.93
CA ASP A 39 -21.26 1.75 -16.02
C ASP A 39 -21.63 3.18 -15.56
N MET A 40 -21.73 3.41 -14.23
CA MET A 40 -22.20 4.71 -13.69
C MET A 40 -21.31 5.89 -14.07
N PHE A 41 -20.03 5.65 -14.34
CA PHE A 41 -19.07 6.65 -14.77
C PHE A 41 -18.73 6.58 -16.27
N ALA A 42 -19.55 5.91 -17.09
CA ALA A 42 -19.30 5.81 -18.53
C ALA A 42 -19.23 7.19 -19.18
N GLY A 43 -18.11 7.50 -19.88
CA GLY A 43 -17.88 8.78 -20.53
C GLY A 43 -17.48 9.95 -19.60
N VAL A 44 -17.35 9.71 -18.30
CA VAL A 44 -16.85 10.72 -17.35
C VAL A 44 -15.33 10.67 -17.34
N PRO A 45 -14.61 11.83 -17.45
CA PRO A 45 -13.17 11.87 -17.29
C PRO A 45 -12.72 11.34 -15.91
N THR A 46 -11.56 10.68 -15.86
CA THR A 46 -11.06 10.05 -14.63
C THR A 46 -11.02 11.00 -13.44
N GLU A 47 -10.55 12.22 -13.65
CA GLU A 47 -10.42 13.26 -12.62
C GLU A 47 -11.77 13.80 -12.10
N GLU A 48 -12.86 13.57 -12.81
CA GLU A 48 -14.22 14.00 -12.44
C GLU A 48 -15.02 12.87 -11.77
N LYS A 49 -14.52 11.63 -11.77
CA LYS A 49 -15.17 10.50 -11.12
C LYS A 49 -15.08 10.63 -9.60
N ASP A 50 -16.20 10.46 -8.93
CA ASP A 50 -16.32 10.66 -7.48
C ASP A 50 -16.54 9.34 -6.75
N PRO A 51 -15.52 8.81 -6.02
CA PRO A 51 -15.64 7.59 -5.23
C PRO A 51 -16.80 7.57 -4.23
N ARG A 52 -17.25 8.74 -3.77
CA ARG A 52 -18.35 8.87 -2.81
C ARG A 52 -19.71 8.46 -3.37
N LYS A 53 -19.81 8.30 -4.69
CA LYS A 53 -21.05 7.87 -5.36
C LYS A 53 -21.14 6.35 -5.52
N SER A 54 -20.04 5.63 -5.43
CA SER A 54 -19.93 4.21 -5.77
C SER A 54 -19.38 3.33 -4.64
N LEU A 55 -18.77 3.92 -3.63
CA LEU A 55 -18.30 3.20 -2.45
C LEU A 55 -19.34 3.34 -1.34
N HIS A 56 -20.06 2.24 -1.06
CA HIS A 56 -21.17 2.18 -0.14
C HIS A 56 -20.84 1.40 1.11
N ILE A 57 -21.52 1.67 2.22
CA ILE A 57 -21.50 0.81 3.40
C ILE A 57 -22.77 -0.05 3.39
N ASP A 58 -22.59 -1.36 3.17
CA ASP A 58 -23.67 -2.32 3.07
C ASP A 58 -23.55 -3.40 4.15
N GLU A 59 -24.69 -4.00 4.50
CA GLU A 59 -24.78 -5.24 5.28
C GLU A 59 -24.65 -6.43 4.33
N VAL A 60 -23.59 -7.24 4.52
CA VAL A 60 -23.29 -8.39 3.65
C VAL A 60 -23.02 -9.65 4.48
N PRO A 61 -23.27 -10.86 3.93
CA PRO A 61 -22.98 -12.11 4.62
C PRO A 61 -21.49 -12.28 4.94
N ILE A 62 -21.18 -12.86 6.11
CA ILE A 62 -19.84 -13.31 6.44
C ILE A 62 -19.49 -14.52 5.56
N PRO A 63 -18.32 -14.52 4.85
CA PRO A 63 -18.00 -15.60 3.93
C PRO A 63 -17.66 -16.91 4.65
N PRO A 64 -17.98 -18.07 4.07
CA PRO A 64 -17.54 -19.34 4.58
C PRO A 64 -16.04 -19.52 4.39
N MET A 65 -15.34 -19.98 5.43
CA MET A 65 -13.88 -20.11 5.48
C MET A 65 -13.44 -21.48 4.94
N GLY A 66 -12.34 -21.47 4.17
CA GLY A 66 -11.64 -22.68 3.71
C GLY A 66 -10.58 -23.22 4.69
N ALA A 67 -9.97 -24.33 4.35
CA ALA A 67 -9.05 -25.05 5.25
C ALA A 67 -7.80 -24.25 5.65
N ASN A 68 -7.23 -23.47 4.74
CA ASN A 68 -6.01 -22.67 4.95
C ASN A 68 -6.32 -21.16 5.09
N GLU A 69 -7.56 -20.83 5.37
CA GLU A 69 -8.03 -19.47 5.51
C GLU A 69 -8.26 -19.09 6.97
N VAL A 70 -8.32 -17.80 7.21
CA VAL A 70 -8.49 -17.19 8.53
C VAL A 70 -9.54 -16.10 8.43
N LEU A 71 -10.52 -16.11 9.35
CA LEU A 71 -11.39 -14.95 9.56
C LEU A 71 -10.73 -14.04 10.60
N ILE A 72 -10.57 -12.79 10.23
CA ILE A 72 -10.00 -11.75 11.07
C ILE A 72 -11.04 -10.66 11.33
N ALA A 73 -10.98 -10.00 12.48
CA ALA A 73 -11.67 -8.76 12.77
C ALA A 73 -10.72 -7.59 12.53
N PRO A 74 -10.81 -6.85 11.41
CA PRO A 74 -10.05 -5.63 11.25
C PRO A 74 -10.43 -4.60 12.32
N MET A 75 -9.46 -4.20 13.14
CA MET A 75 -9.63 -3.09 14.08
C MET A 75 -9.40 -1.76 13.36
N ALA A 76 -8.46 -1.76 12.41
CA ALA A 76 -8.25 -0.68 11.45
C ALA A 76 -7.79 -1.24 10.10
N SER A 77 -8.05 -0.46 9.06
CA SER A 77 -7.58 -0.64 7.68
C SER A 77 -6.86 0.63 7.22
N ALA A 78 -6.34 0.64 5.98
CA ALA A 78 -5.83 1.84 5.37
C ALA A 78 -6.10 1.85 3.86
N LEU A 79 -6.34 3.04 3.32
CA LEU A 79 -6.62 3.19 1.90
C LEU A 79 -5.36 3.05 1.05
N ASN A 80 -5.54 2.45 -0.12
CA ASN A 80 -4.56 2.36 -1.19
C ASN A 80 -5.19 2.84 -2.50
N TYR A 81 -4.37 3.15 -3.48
CA TYR A 81 -4.88 3.65 -4.76
C TYR A 81 -5.71 2.59 -5.52
N ASN A 82 -5.51 1.30 -5.23
CA ASN A 82 -6.37 0.23 -5.76
C ASN A 82 -7.82 0.34 -5.24
N THR A 83 -8.04 0.84 -4.02
CA THR A 83 -9.39 1.14 -3.51
C THR A 83 -10.04 2.26 -4.34
N VAL A 84 -9.27 3.30 -4.69
CA VAL A 84 -9.74 4.37 -5.58
C VAL A 84 -10.10 3.80 -6.94
N TRP A 85 -9.21 3.04 -7.58
CA TRP A 85 -9.47 2.41 -8.87
C TRP A 85 -10.71 1.52 -8.85
N THR A 86 -10.88 0.72 -7.83
CA THR A 86 -12.08 -0.13 -7.68
C THR A 86 -13.34 0.73 -7.62
N SER A 87 -13.33 1.82 -6.84
CA SER A 87 -14.49 2.67 -6.66
C SER A 87 -14.85 3.52 -7.88
N ILE A 88 -13.90 3.81 -8.77
CA ILE A 88 -14.16 4.52 -10.03
C ILE A 88 -14.24 3.59 -11.25
N PHE A 89 -14.14 2.27 -11.03
CA PHE A 89 -14.18 1.21 -12.04
C PHE A 89 -13.09 1.37 -13.13
N GLU A 90 -11.87 1.76 -12.74
CA GLU A 90 -10.73 1.97 -13.63
C GLU A 90 -9.49 1.17 -13.22
N PRO A 91 -8.59 0.86 -14.20
CA PRO A 91 -8.80 0.97 -15.65
C PRO A 91 -9.79 -0.05 -16.18
N LEU A 92 -10.12 -1.05 -15.36
CA LEU A 92 -11.10 -2.12 -15.60
C LEU A 92 -11.88 -2.37 -14.32
N SER A 93 -13.16 -2.73 -14.44
CA SER A 93 -13.94 -3.15 -13.29
C SER A 93 -13.33 -4.40 -12.65
N THR A 94 -13.15 -4.37 -11.32
CA THR A 94 -12.61 -5.49 -10.54
C THR A 94 -13.51 -6.73 -10.59
N PHE A 95 -14.79 -6.60 -10.90
CA PHE A 95 -15.70 -7.73 -11.11
C PHE A 95 -15.23 -8.71 -12.18
N GLY A 96 -14.50 -8.23 -13.20
CA GLY A 96 -13.87 -9.10 -14.19
C GLY A 96 -12.76 -10.00 -13.61
N PHE A 97 -12.06 -9.55 -12.57
CA PHE A 97 -11.08 -10.37 -11.84
C PHE A 97 -11.80 -11.41 -10.96
N LEU A 98 -12.84 -10.98 -10.22
CA LEU A 98 -13.62 -11.86 -9.36
C LEU A 98 -14.30 -12.97 -10.14
N GLU A 99 -14.90 -12.66 -11.29
CA GLU A 99 -15.51 -13.65 -12.18
C GLU A 99 -14.49 -14.64 -12.74
N ARG A 100 -13.31 -14.19 -13.14
CA ARG A 100 -12.23 -15.09 -13.59
C ARG A 100 -11.77 -16.03 -12.47
N TYR A 101 -11.55 -15.47 -11.27
CA TYR A 101 -11.16 -16.26 -10.12
C TYR A 101 -12.27 -17.24 -9.72
N GLY A 102 -13.53 -16.81 -9.76
CA GLY A 102 -14.69 -17.65 -9.49
C GLY A 102 -14.79 -18.91 -10.35
N LYS A 103 -14.18 -18.89 -11.54
CA LYS A 103 -14.15 -20.05 -12.46
C LYS A 103 -13.02 -21.05 -12.19
N THR A 104 -12.07 -20.75 -11.28
CA THR A 104 -10.89 -21.60 -11.06
C THR A 104 -11.16 -22.75 -10.09
N SER A 105 -12.04 -22.57 -9.11
CA SER A 105 -12.34 -23.57 -8.08
C SER A 105 -13.61 -23.20 -7.31
N ASP A 106 -14.16 -24.13 -6.53
CA ASP A 106 -15.28 -23.89 -5.62
C ASP A 106 -14.92 -22.82 -4.58
N LEU A 107 -13.69 -22.77 -4.12
CA LEU A 107 -13.21 -21.71 -3.21
C LEU A 107 -13.16 -20.34 -3.92
N GLY A 108 -12.74 -20.31 -5.17
CA GLY A 108 -12.77 -19.14 -6.02
C GLY A 108 -14.21 -18.63 -6.27
N ALA A 109 -15.16 -19.52 -6.48
CA ALA A 109 -16.55 -19.18 -6.76
C ALA A 109 -17.20 -18.30 -5.68
N ARG A 110 -16.76 -18.39 -4.42
CA ARG A 110 -17.22 -17.54 -3.31
C ARG A 110 -16.91 -16.05 -3.50
N HIS A 111 -15.94 -15.72 -4.34
CA HIS A 111 -15.50 -14.35 -4.60
C HIS A 111 -16.32 -13.65 -5.71
N ASP A 112 -16.99 -14.39 -6.58
CA ASP A 112 -17.85 -13.83 -7.64
C ASP A 112 -19.25 -13.52 -7.11
N LEU A 113 -19.36 -12.38 -6.47
CA LEU A 113 -20.58 -11.88 -5.84
C LEU A 113 -21.06 -10.60 -6.55
N PRO A 114 -22.33 -10.18 -6.35
CA PRO A 114 -22.85 -8.94 -6.92
C PRO A 114 -22.26 -7.67 -6.24
N TYR A 115 -21.41 -7.85 -5.25
CA TYR A 115 -20.65 -6.78 -4.56
C TYR A 115 -19.19 -7.18 -4.39
N HIS A 116 -18.32 -6.18 -4.23
CA HIS A 116 -16.91 -6.37 -3.94
C HIS A 116 -16.54 -5.58 -2.67
N ILE A 117 -16.16 -6.29 -1.60
CA ILE A 117 -15.63 -5.71 -0.37
C ILE A 117 -14.17 -5.31 -0.64
N VAL A 118 -13.89 -4.02 -0.54
CA VAL A 118 -12.57 -3.46 -0.85
C VAL A 118 -11.65 -3.39 0.37
N GLY A 119 -10.37 -3.04 0.15
CA GLY A 119 -9.36 -2.86 1.20
C GLY A 119 -8.31 -3.95 1.19
N SER A 120 -7.03 -3.53 1.15
CA SER A 120 -5.86 -4.41 0.99
C SER A 120 -4.83 -4.25 2.12
N ASP A 121 -5.17 -3.53 3.17
CA ASP A 121 -4.36 -3.33 4.38
C ASP A 121 -5.20 -3.57 5.63
N ALA A 122 -4.67 -4.25 6.64
CA ALA A 122 -5.34 -4.39 7.93
C ALA A 122 -4.37 -4.53 9.10
N ALA A 123 -4.80 -4.00 10.25
CA ALA A 123 -4.40 -4.46 11.58
C ALA A 123 -5.63 -5.08 12.25
N ALA A 124 -5.52 -6.34 12.64
CA ALA A 124 -6.69 -7.15 12.95
C ALA A 124 -6.41 -8.13 14.11
N VAL A 125 -7.49 -8.76 14.57
CA VAL A 125 -7.43 -9.89 15.50
C VAL A 125 -8.00 -11.13 14.82
N VAL A 126 -7.29 -12.25 14.96
CA VAL A 126 -7.75 -13.55 14.45
C VAL A 126 -8.99 -14.01 15.23
N LEU A 127 -10.09 -14.28 14.53
CA LEU A 127 -11.33 -14.80 15.11
C LEU A 127 -11.47 -16.31 14.95
N ARG A 128 -11.18 -16.82 13.74
CA ARG A 128 -11.31 -18.25 13.38
C ARG A 128 -10.17 -18.66 12.47
N THR A 129 -9.76 -19.91 12.57
CA THR A 129 -8.76 -20.53 11.70
C THR A 129 -9.28 -21.79 11.07
N GLY A 130 -9.01 -22.02 9.81
CA GLY A 130 -9.26 -23.28 9.14
C GLY A 130 -8.36 -24.39 9.68
N PRO A 131 -8.73 -25.67 9.50
CA PRO A 131 -7.99 -26.79 10.09
C PRO A 131 -6.56 -26.97 9.57
N GLY A 132 -6.19 -26.35 8.46
CA GLY A 132 -4.81 -26.35 7.93
C GLY A 132 -3.92 -25.23 8.48
N VAL A 133 -4.47 -24.31 9.27
CA VAL A 133 -3.70 -23.17 9.84
C VAL A 133 -3.02 -23.60 11.13
N THR A 134 -1.69 -23.52 11.17
CA THR A 134 -0.87 -23.92 12.34
C THR A 134 -0.08 -22.79 12.96
N GLN A 135 0.12 -21.68 12.23
CA GLN A 135 0.99 -20.58 12.64
C GLN A 135 0.28 -19.53 13.50
N PHE A 136 -1.03 -19.37 13.28
CA PHE A 136 -1.85 -18.37 13.97
C PHE A 136 -3.06 -19.03 14.64
N LYS A 137 -3.56 -18.39 15.69
CA LYS A 137 -4.71 -18.85 16.48
C LYS A 137 -5.62 -17.67 16.83
N PRO A 138 -6.88 -17.92 17.20
CA PRO A 138 -7.78 -16.89 17.70
C PRO A 138 -7.15 -16.05 18.81
N GLY A 139 -7.34 -14.74 18.76
CA GLY A 139 -6.76 -13.76 19.66
C GLY A 139 -5.40 -13.21 19.25
N ASP A 140 -4.73 -13.80 18.26
CA ASP A 140 -3.47 -13.24 17.75
C ASP A 140 -3.74 -11.92 17.05
N ARG A 141 -2.88 -10.92 17.33
CA ARG A 141 -2.91 -9.61 16.66
C ARG A 141 -2.00 -9.64 15.45
N VAL A 142 -2.54 -9.26 14.32
CA VAL A 142 -1.88 -9.43 13.03
C VAL A 142 -1.97 -8.16 12.17
N THR A 143 -0.97 -7.98 11.31
CA THR A 143 -1.07 -7.17 10.10
C THR A 143 -1.18 -8.08 8.89
N VAL A 144 -1.77 -7.59 7.81
CA VAL A 144 -2.04 -8.41 6.63
C VAL A 144 -1.19 -7.94 5.46
N HIS A 145 -0.57 -8.89 4.77
CA HIS A 145 0.05 -8.69 3.48
C HIS A 145 -0.97 -8.93 2.36
N CYS A 146 -1.04 -8.03 1.37
CA CYS A 146 -2.08 -8.09 0.34
C CYS A 146 -1.86 -9.17 -0.73
N ASN A 147 -0.67 -9.78 -0.83
CA ASN A 147 -0.37 -10.82 -1.81
C ASN A 147 -1.15 -12.10 -1.50
N TYR A 148 -1.96 -12.55 -2.45
CA TYR A 148 -2.85 -13.69 -2.33
C TYR A 148 -2.40 -14.79 -3.30
N VAL A 149 -1.66 -15.77 -2.77
CA VAL A 149 -1.09 -16.91 -3.52
C VAL A 149 -1.45 -18.22 -2.83
N ASP A 150 -1.65 -19.27 -3.59
CA ASP A 150 -1.86 -20.60 -3.04
C ASP A 150 -0.56 -21.15 -2.45
N LEU A 151 -0.65 -21.77 -1.25
CA LEU A 151 0.50 -22.36 -0.57
C LEU A 151 1.11 -23.56 -1.33
N GLU A 152 0.33 -24.22 -2.17
CA GLU A 152 0.75 -25.43 -2.89
C GLU A 152 1.38 -25.12 -4.25
N GLN A 153 1.35 -23.85 -4.72
CA GLN A 153 1.91 -23.47 -6.01
C GLN A 153 3.45 -23.44 -5.97
N PRO A 154 4.14 -24.23 -6.85
CA PRO A 154 5.59 -24.30 -6.85
C PRO A 154 6.27 -22.95 -7.12
N ALA A 155 5.73 -22.13 -8.03
CA ALA A 155 6.27 -20.80 -8.35
C ALA A 155 6.20 -19.84 -7.16
N GLY A 156 5.25 -20.03 -6.24
CA GLY A 156 5.12 -19.23 -5.02
C GLY A 156 6.20 -19.47 -3.97
N HIS A 157 6.98 -20.54 -4.08
CA HIS A 157 7.95 -20.91 -3.04
C HIS A 157 9.23 -20.06 -3.08
N GLU A 158 9.73 -19.70 -4.27
CA GLU A 158 10.94 -18.87 -4.41
C GLU A 158 10.57 -17.37 -4.40
N ASP A 159 9.63 -16.98 -5.24
CA ASP A 159 9.09 -15.63 -5.29
C ASP A 159 7.61 -15.68 -5.64
N SER A 160 6.77 -15.52 -4.63
CA SER A 160 5.31 -15.60 -4.78
C SER A 160 4.73 -14.56 -5.75
N MET A 161 5.48 -13.52 -6.11
CA MET A 161 5.07 -12.56 -7.13
C MET A 161 5.22 -13.07 -8.57
N LEU A 162 5.95 -14.17 -8.76
CA LEU A 162 6.09 -14.84 -10.07
C LEU A 162 5.04 -15.93 -10.30
N ASP A 163 4.19 -16.19 -9.33
CA ASP A 163 3.09 -17.13 -9.49
C ASP A 163 2.08 -16.57 -10.49
N PRO A 164 1.74 -17.32 -11.57
CA PRO A 164 0.77 -16.85 -12.56
C PRO A 164 -0.65 -16.67 -12.00
N ASP A 165 -0.97 -17.31 -10.88
CA ASP A 165 -2.24 -17.19 -10.17
C ASP A 165 -2.19 -16.22 -9.00
N GLN A 166 -1.11 -15.46 -8.86
CA GLN A 166 -0.98 -14.40 -7.86
C GLN A 166 -2.10 -13.36 -8.04
N ARG A 167 -2.70 -12.93 -6.93
CA ARG A 167 -3.77 -11.92 -6.87
C ARG A 167 -3.54 -10.97 -5.71
N ILE A 168 -4.27 -9.87 -5.74
CA ILE A 168 -4.26 -8.86 -4.68
C ILE A 168 -5.55 -8.95 -3.89
N TRP A 169 -5.42 -9.23 -2.62
CA TRP A 169 -6.53 -9.27 -1.67
C TRP A 169 -7.27 -7.94 -1.60
N GLY A 170 -8.61 -8.00 -1.67
CA GLY A 170 -9.48 -6.83 -1.65
C GLY A 170 -9.43 -5.97 -2.93
N PHE A 171 -8.81 -6.49 -4.01
CA PHE A 171 -8.78 -5.89 -5.34
C PHE A 171 -9.03 -6.92 -6.46
N GLU A 172 -8.24 -7.98 -6.52
CA GLU A 172 -8.43 -9.09 -7.47
C GLU A 172 -9.11 -10.30 -6.82
N THR A 173 -9.29 -10.25 -5.51
CA THR A 173 -10.15 -11.14 -4.73
C THR A 173 -11.10 -10.32 -3.86
N ASN A 174 -12.25 -10.91 -3.50
CA ASN A 174 -13.23 -10.29 -2.60
C ASN A 174 -12.79 -10.41 -1.11
N PHE A 175 -13.61 -9.91 -0.20
CA PHE A 175 -13.48 -9.99 1.27
C PHE A 175 -12.31 -9.17 1.82
N GLY A 176 -12.14 -7.94 1.30
CA GLY A 176 -11.13 -6.98 1.74
C GLY A 176 -11.34 -6.48 3.17
N SER A 177 -10.45 -5.60 3.61
CA SER A 177 -10.32 -5.17 5.00
C SER A 177 -11.25 -4.07 5.46
N LEU A 178 -11.94 -3.41 4.55
CA LEU A 178 -12.93 -2.38 4.92
C LEU A 178 -14.27 -3.04 5.30
N ALA A 179 -14.23 -3.95 6.27
CA ALA A 179 -15.37 -4.72 6.76
C ALA A 179 -15.14 -5.15 8.21
N ASP A 180 -16.23 -5.37 8.95
CA ASP A 180 -16.17 -5.85 10.35
C ASP A 180 -15.50 -7.23 10.48
N VAL A 181 -15.59 -8.07 9.43
CA VAL A 181 -14.85 -9.34 9.30
C VAL A 181 -14.26 -9.44 7.90
N SER A 182 -13.03 -9.91 7.82
CA SER A 182 -12.35 -10.18 6.56
C SER A 182 -11.84 -11.62 6.50
N MET A 183 -11.69 -12.13 5.29
CA MET A 183 -11.15 -13.46 5.06
C MET A 183 -9.82 -13.37 4.29
N VAL A 184 -8.81 -14.02 4.83
CA VAL A 184 -7.44 -14.03 4.28
C VAL A 184 -6.88 -15.44 4.28
N LYS A 185 -5.84 -15.70 3.47
CA LYS A 185 -5.04 -16.91 3.60
C LYS A 185 -4.09 -16.78 4.79
N SER A 186 -3.75 -17.90 5.44
CA SER A 186 -2.87 -17.90 6.62
C SER A 186 -1.47 -17.34 6.33
N ASN A 187 -0.95 -17.49 5.09
CA ASN A 187 0.35 -16.97 4.67
C ASN A 187 0.38 -15.43 4.50
N GLN A 188 -0.78 -14.77 4.47
CA GLN A 188 -0.86 -13.32 4.40
C GLN A 188 -0.67 -12.64 5.78
N LEU A 189 -0.74 -13.39 6.86
CA LEU A 189 -0.68 -12.85 8.22
C LEU A 189 0.77 -12.64 8.67
N MET A 190 1.01 -11.52 9.33
CA MET A 190 2.25 -11.17 10.00
C MET A 190 1.93 -10.70 11.43
N PRO A 191 2.81 -10.90 12.42
CA PRO A 191 2.61 -10.35 13.76
C PRO A 191 2.49 -8.83 13.71
N MET A 192 1.50 -8.28 14.40
CA MET A 192 1.38 -6.83 14.55
C MET A 192 2.49 -6.30 15.46
N PRO A 193 3.25 -5.25 15.06
CA PRO A 193 4.24 -4.62 15.92
C PRO A 193 3.61 -4.09 17.21
N SER A 194 4.15 -4.49 18.36
CA SER A 194 3.53 -4.31 19.68
C SER A 194 3.43 -2.85 20.16
N HIS A 195 4.25 -1.97 19.59
CA HIS A 195 4.36 -0.56 19.97
C HIS A 195 3.49 0.38 19.11
N LEU A 196 2.75 -0.17 18.14
CA LEU A 196 1.88 0.60 17.26
C LEU A 196 0.42 0.51 17.69
N THR A 197 -0.33 1.56 17.38
CA THR A 197 -1.79 1.56 17.44
C THR A 197 -2.37 0.75 16.27
N TRP A 198 -3.66 0.47 16.30
CA TRP A 198 -4.32 -0.28 15.23
C TRP A 198 -4.19 0.42 13.87
N GLU A 199 -4.49 1.71 13.82
CA GLU A 199 -4.46 2.50 12.59
C GLU A 199 -3.03 2.70 12.06
N GLU A 200 -2.03 2.81 12.93
CA GLU A 200 -0.62 2.87 12.54
C GLU A 200 -0.17 1.55 11.93
N ALA A 201 -0.47 0.44 12.58
CA ALA A 201 -0.14 -0.89 12.08
C ALA A 201 -0.87 -1.23 10.79
N ALA A 202 -2.13 -0.78 10.61
CA ALA A 202 -2.87 -0.94 9.37
C ALA A 202 -2.25 -0.16 8.21
N SER A 203 -1.54 0.93 8.46
CA SER A 203 -0.93 1.75 7.41
C SER A 203 0.33 1.14 6.76
N LEU A 204 0.81 0.01 7.27
CA LEU A 204 2.05 -0.64 6.82
C LEU A 204 1.86 -1.43 5.52
N GLY A 205 1.09 -2.48 5.57
CA GLY A 205 0.83 -3.55 4.63
C GLY A 205 1.39 -3.38 3.21
N LEU A 206 0.56 -2.92 2.30
CA LEU A 206 0.83 -2.89 0.87
C LEU A 206 2.00 -1.99 0.48
N VAL A 207 1.97 -0.71 0.91
CA VAL A 207 2.95 0.29 0.43
C VAL A 207 4.34 0.08 1.04
N MET A 208 4.42 -0.39 2.28
CA MET A 208 5.70 -0.71 2.93
C MET A 208 6.38 -1.89 2.23
N ALA A 209 5.67 -2.99 2.05
CA ALA A 209 6.20 -4.18 1.41
C ALA A 209 6.60 -3.91 -0.05
N THR A 210 5.78 -3.16 -0.81
CA THR A 210 6.11 -2.74 -2.18
C THR A 210 7.40 -1.92 -2.22
N SER A 211 7.55 -0.94 -1.34
CA SER A 211 8.74 -0.09 -1.29
C SER A 211 9.98 -0.88 -0.88
N TYR A 212 9.83 -1.84 0.05
CA TYR A 212 10.90 -2.76 0.43
C TYR A 212 11.38 -3.58 -0.77
N ARG A 213 10.45 -4.24 -1.50
CA ARG A 213 10.78 -5.00 -2.71
C ARG A 213 11.52 -4.15 -3.73
N MET A 214 11.04 -2.93 -4.00
CA MET A 214 11.64 -2.05 -5.01
C MET A 214 13.08 -1.65 -4.69
N ILE A 215 13.42 -1.45 -3.41
CA ILE A 215 14.73 -0.91 -2.96
C ILE A 215 15.64 -1.99 -2.38
N VAL A 216 15.10 -3.05 -1.77
CA VAL A 216 15.87 -4.08 -1.06
C VAL A 216 15.74 -5.45 -1.72
N GLY A 217 14.58 -5.75 -2.33
CA GLY A 217 14.29 -7.04 -2.93
C GLY A 217 15.25 -7.43 -4.05
N GLN A 218 15.70 -8.69 -4.04
CA GLN A 218 16.70 -9.21 -5.00
C GLN A 218 16.20 -9.21 -6.45
N ASN A 219 14.90 -9.38 -6.64
CA ASN A 219 14.26 -9.42 -7.96
C ASN A 219 13.81 -8.03 -8.46
N SER A 220 14.34 -6.95 -7.90
CA SER A 220 14.03 -5.58 -8.26
C SER A 220 15.30 -4.72 -8.43
N ALA A 221 15.43 -3.61 -7.71
CA ALA A 221 16.60 -2.73 -7.75
C ALA A 221 17.34 -2.73 -6.39
N PRO A 222 17.98 -3.85 -6.00
CA PRO A 222 18.61 -3.96 -4.69
C PRO A 222 19.67 -2.89 -4.49
N MET A 223 19.41 -1.97 -3.57
CA MET A 223 20.29 -0.87 -3.20
C MET A 223 21.50 -1.37 -2.43
N LYS A 224 22.62 -0.73 -2.64
CA LYS A 224 23.86 -0.90 -1.86
C LYS A 224 24.12 0.32 -1.00
N GLN A 225 24.86 0.14 0.07
CA GLN A 225 25.34 1.27 0.87
C GLN A 225 26.07 2.30 0.00
N GLY A 226 25.70 3.58 0.18
CA GLY A 226 26.24 4.70 -0.59
C GLY A 226 25.58 4.93 -1.95
N ASP A 227 24.66 4.08 -2.41
CA ASP A 227 23.87 4.34 -3.61
C ASP A 227 23.00 5.59 -3.42
N ILE A 228 22.93 6.41 -4.46
CA ILE A 228 22.03 7.56 -4.53
C ILE A 228 20.71 7.12 -5.14
N VAL A 229 19.62 7.38 -4.43
CA VAL A 229 18.26 7.00 -4.84
C VAL A 229 17.39 8.23 -5.02
N LEU A 230 17.00 8.51 -6.25
CA LEU A 230 15.99 9.54 -6.55
C LEU A 230 14.59 8.96 -6.31
N ILE A 231 13.80 9.62 -5.45
CA ILE A 231 12.48 9.12 -5.04
C ILE A 231 11.41 10.14 -5.44
N TRP A 232 10.57 9.80 -6.41
CA TRP A 232 9.41 10.61 -6.75
C TRP A 232 8.33 10.49 -5.69
N GLY A 233 7.63 11.59 -5.40
CA GLY A 233 6.56 11.60 -4.42
C GLY A 233 6.99 11.11 -3.03
N ALA A 234 8.16 11.54 -2.58
CA ALA A 234 8.88 11.01 -1.42
C ALA A 234 8.14 11.11 -0.07
N THR A 235 7.01 11.83 0.00
CA THR A 235 6.12 11.91 1.18
C THR A 235 4.80 11.17 0.99
N GLY A 236 4.59 10.51 -0.14
CA GLY A 236 3.42 9.66 -0.37
C GLY A 236 3.59 8.28 0.27
N GLY A 237 2.58 7.42 0.13
CA GLY A 237 2.58 6.07 0.70
C GLY A 237 3.81 5.25 0.34
N LEU A 238 4.15 5.15 -0.94
CA LEU A 238 5.34 4.44 -1.40
C LEU A 238 6.63 5.20 -1.07
N GLY A 239 6.69 6.49 -1.44
CA GLY A 239 7.90 7.28 -1.32
C GLY A 239 8.36 7.51 0.12
N GLY A 240 7.43 7.62 1.07
CA GLY A 240 7.74 7.78 2.49
C GLY A 240 8.43 6.56 3.09
N PHE A 241 8.00 5.35 2.74
CA PHE A 241 8.71 4.13 3.13
C PHE A 241 10.01 3.95 2.36
N ALA A 242 10.04 4.21 1.04
CA ALA A 242 11.27 4.14 0.25
C ALA A 242 12.36 5.05 0.83
N THR A 243 12.01 6.29 1.22
CA THR A 243 12.95 7.23 1.87
C THR A 243 13.54 6.64 3.15
N GLN A 244 12.71 6.05 4.02
CA GLN A 244 13.18 5.41 5.25
C GLN A 244 14.06 4.18 4.97
N PHE A 245 13.68 3.31 4.01
CA PHE A 245 14.50 2.15 3.65
C PHE A 245 15.86 2.56 3.09
N VAL A 246 15.92 3.62 2.27
CA VAL A 246 17.18 4.13 1.73
C VAL A 246 18.08 4.65 2.85
N LEU A 247 17.55 5.47 3.76
CA LEU A 247 18.27 5.99 4.93
C LEU A 247 18.77 4.85 5.83
N ASN A 248 17.87 3.93 6.18
CA ASN A 248 18.19 2.80 7.06
C ASN A 248 19.21 1.84 6.46
N GLY A 249 19.21 1.68 5.13
CA GLY A 249 20.16 0.85 4.39
C GLY A 249 21.51 1.53 4.10
N GLY A 250 21.70 2.79 4.54
CA GLY A 250 22.93 3.55 4.30
C GLY A 250 23.05 4.12 2.89
N GLY A 251 21.96 4.26 2.15
CA GLY A 251 21.88 4.98 0.89
C GLY A 251 21.64 6.49 1.09
N ILE A 252 21.68 7.22 0.00
CA ILE A 252 21.49 8.68 -0.04
C ILE A 252 20.21 9.00 -0.80
N PRO A 253 19.08 9.29 -0.11
CA PRO A 253 17.85 9.62 -0.78
C PRO A 253 17.86 11.06 -1.31
N ILE A 254 17.31 11.26 -2.50
CA ILE A 254 16.91 12.56 -3.04
C ILE A 254 15.38 12.54 -3.16
N GLY A 255 14.71 13.22 -2.25
CA GLY A 255 13.24 13.27 -2.23
C GLY A 255 12.71 14.34 -3.19
N VAL A 256 11.80 13.97 -4.11
CA VAL A 256 11.09 14.93 -4.97
C VAL A 256 9.68 15.12 -4.44
N VAL A 257 9.34 16.35 -4.10
CA VAL A 257 8.04 16.75 -3.51
C VAL A 257 7.45 17.97 -4.21
N SER A 258 6.32 18.49 -3.73
CA SER A 258 5.55 19.55 -4.40
C SER A 258 5.11 20.70 -3.49
N SER A 259 5.63 20.79 -2.28
CA SER A 259 5.38 21.91 -1.36
C SER A 259 6.45 22.01 -0.28
N GLN A 260 6.60 23.20 0.31
CA GLN A 260 7.56 23.44 1.39
C GLN A 260 7.29 22.57 2.63
N GLU A 261 6.03 22.35 2.99
CA GLU A 261 5.65 21.47 4.10
C GLU A 261 6.18 20.05 3.90
N LYS A 262 6.11 19.53 2.67
CA LYS A 262 6.65 18.22 2.32
C LYS A 262 8.18 18.19 2.34
N VAL A 263 8.83 19.31 2.03
CA VAL A 263 10.29 19.46 2.21
C VAL A 263 10.66 19.36 3.70
N ASP A 264 9.92 20.05 4.56
CA ASP A 264 10.17 20.08 5.99
C ASP A 264 9.93 18.70 6.64
N LEU A 265 8.89 18.00 6.19
CA LEU A 265 8.63 16.62 6.60
C LEU A 265 9.80 15.68 6.25
N LEU A 266 10.30 15.73 5.00
CA LEU A 266 11.42 14.89 4.59
C LEU A 266 12.69 15.18 5.40
N LYS A 267 12.97 16.44 5.67
CA LYS A 267 14.11 16.82 6.52
C LYS A 267 13.95 16.31 7.94
N ARG A 268 12.75 16.35 8.51
CA ARG A 268 12.45 15.82 9.85
C ARG A 268 12.76 14.32 9.94
N ILE A 269 12.45 13.54 8.91
CA ILE A 269 12.75 12.11 8.88
C ILE A 269 14.18 11.79 8.42
N GLY A 270 15.05 12.80 8.25
CA GLY A 270 16.47 12.63 7.95
C GLY A 270 16.88 12.70 6.47
N CYS A 271 15.97 12.99 5.54
CA CYS A 271 16.28 13.19 4.14
C CYS A 271 16.82 14.61 3.90
N GLU A 272 18.13 14.76 3.77
CA GLU A 272 18.78 16.07 3.62
C GLU A 272 18.61 16.66 2.21
N HIS A 273 18.55 15.81 1.18
CA HIS A 273 18.50 16.24 -0.21
C HIS A 273 17.06 16.21 -0.72
N VAL A 274 16.46 17.39 -0.88
CA VAL A 274 15.07 17.51 -1.30
C VAL A 274 14.95 18.50 -2.46
N ILE A 275 14.10 18.17 -3.43
CA ILE A 275 13.72 19.04 -4.56
C ILE A 275 12.22 19.29 -4.48
N ASP A 276 11.82 20.57 -4.28
CA ASP A 276 10.44 21.00 -4.49
C ASP A 276 10.23 21.32 -5.98
N ARG A 277 9.67 20.34 -6.70
CA ARG A 277 9.48 20.47 -8.14
C ARG A 277 8.55 21.61 -8.56
N LYS A 278 7.60 22.01 -7.71
CA LYS A 278 6.69 23.12 -7.99
C LYS A 278 7.36 24.47 -7.72
N ALA A 279 8.01 24.64 -6.58
CA ALA A 279 8.74 25.85 -6.24
C ALA A 279 9.89 26.11 -7.21
N GLU A 280 10.61 25.06 -7.64
CA GLU A 280 11.69 25.14 -8.64
C GLU A 280 11.16 25.16 -10.08
N GLY A 281 9.84 25.06 -10.31
CA GLY A 281 9.17 25.25 -11.60
C GLY A 281 9.46 24.18 -12.66
N TYR A 282 9.73 22.91 -12.28
CA TYR A 282 10.03 21.86 -13.25
C TYR A 282 8.80 21.43 -14.03
N ARG A 283 8.92 21.44 -15.36
CA ARG A 283 7.94 20.93 -16.33
C ARG A 283 8.68 20.05 -17.35
N PHE A 284 8.44 18.75 -17.32
CA PHE A 284 9.18 17.79 -18.16
C PHE A 284 8.59 17.58 -19.54
N HIS A 285 7.49 18.25 -19.84
CA HIS A 285 6.82 18.23 -21.15
C HIS A 285 6.50 19.66 -21.59
N THR A 286 6.57 19.88 -22.91
CA THR A 286 6.11 21.10 -23.55
C THR A 286 4.57 21.19 -23.54
N GLU A 287 4.01 22.31 -24.00
CA GLU A 287 2.56 22.49 -24.15
C GLU A 287 1.95 21.48 -25.14
N ASP A 288 2.74 21.03 -26.13
CA ASP A 288 2.31 20.01 -27.11
C ASP A 288 2.46 18.57 -26.58
N GLY A 289 2.87 18.38 -25.33
CA GLY A 289 3.04 17.07 -24.70
C GLY A 289 4.37 16.37 -25.01
N GLU A 290 5.26 16.97 -25.78
CA GLU A 290 6.56 16.41 -26.09
C GLU A 290 7.55 16.58 -24.91
N PRO A 291 8.55 15.67 -24.75
CA PRO A 291 9.56 15.78 -23.70
C PRO A 291 10.39 17.07 -23.78
N ASP A 292 10.44 17.85 -22.70
CA ASP A 292 11.33 19.01 -22.60
C ASP A 292 12.73 18.59 -22.07
N PHE A 293 13.64 18.29 -23.01
CA PHE A 293 15.01 17.92 -22.66
C PHE A 293 15.84 19.07 -22.04
N GLY A 294 15.42 20.33 -22.21
CA GLY A 294 16.01 21.49 -21.53
C GLY A 294 15.77 21.41 -20.03
N GLU A 295 14.52 21.26 -19.67
CA GLU A 295 14.08 21.13 -18.27
C GLU A 295 14.59 19.84 -17.61
N ILE A 296 14.59 18.71 -18.34
CA ILE A 296 15.14 17.45 -17.82
C ILE A 296 16.65 17.60 -17.54
N ARG A 297 17.42 18.29 -18.40
CA ARG A 297 18.85 18.57 -18.13
C ARG A 297 19.05 19.51 -16.95
N ARG A 298 18.18 20.52 -16.78
CA ARG A 298 18.18 21.43 -15.62
C ARG A 298 17.95 20.62 -14.33
N PHE A 299 16.98 19.72 -14.32
CA PHE A 299 16.70 18.82 -13.20
C PHE A 299 17.89 17.90 -12.88
N GLY A 300 18.49 17.25 -13.89
CA GLY A 300 19.72 16.45 -13.71
C GLY A 300 20.91 17.27 -13.18
N LYS A 301 21.05 18.54 -13.60
CA LYS A 301 22.06 19.46 -13.03
C LYS A 301 21.79 19.71 -11.54
N ARG A 302 20.53 19.96 -11.17
CA ARG A 302 20.15 20.16 -9.76
C ARG A 302 20.46 18.94 -8.89
N ILE A 303 20.20 17.74 -9.38
CA ILE A 303 20.57 16.49 -8.70
C ILE A 303 22.08 16.45 -8.42
N ARG A 304 22.92 16.72 -9.44
CA ARG A 304 24.39 16.73 -9.28
C ARG A 304 24.90 17.83 -8.38
N GLU A 305 24.23 18.97 -8.31
CA GLU A 305 24.53 20.05 -7.33
C GLU A 305 24.28 19.61 -5.88
N LEU A 306 23.28 18.74 -5.65
CA LEU A 306 22.96 18.24 -4.31
C LEU A 306 23.91 17.14 -3.85
N VAL A 307 24.22 16.18 -4.71
CA VAL A 307 24.91 14.93 -4.32
C VAL A 307 26.16 14.59 -5.14
N GLY A 308 26.58 15.45 -6.08
CA GLY A 308 27.80 15.32 -6.86
C GLY A 308 27.72 14.42 -8.08
N GLN A 309 26.69 13.60 -8.26
CA GLN A 309 26.54 12.67 -9.38
C GLN A 309 25.07 12.35 -9.71
N ASP A 310 24.84 11.60 -10.78
CA ASP A 310 23.53 11.09 -11.16
C ASP A 310 23.12 9.93 -10.24
N PRO A 311 21.80 9.69 -10.00
CA PRO A 311 21.30 8.65 -9.10
C PRO A 311 21.57 7.23 -9.64
N ASP A 312 21.96 6.32 -8.76
CA ASP A 312 22.17 4.89 -9.06
C ASP A 312 20.83 4.20 -9.32
N ILE A 313 19.81 4.60 -8.55
CA ILE A 313 18.45 4.07 -8.64
C ILE A 313 17.46 5.24 -8.73
N VAL A 314 16.45 5.09 -9.58
CA VAL A 314 15.28 5.97 -9.60
C VAL A 314 14.06 5.16 -9.18
N PHE A 315 13.47 5.53 -8.05
CA PHE A 315 12.21 4.99 -7.53
C PHE A 315 11.06 5.74 -8.19
N GLU A 316 10.44 5.07 -9.17
CA GLU A 316 9.44 5.65 -10.07
C GLU A 316 8.06 5.04 -9.79
N HIS A 317 7.03 5.89 -9.65
CA HIS A 317 5.65 5.45 -9.55
C HIS A 317 4.61 6.42 -10.13
N PRO A 318 4.91 7.71 -10.40
CA PRO A 318 3.97 8.59 -11.09
C PRO A 318 3.69 8.14 -12.53
N GLY A 319 4.71 7.73 -13.27
CA GLY A 319 4.56 7.20 -14.63
C GLY A 319 4.69 8.25 -15.73
N GLN A 320 3.67 8.43 -16.54
CA GLN A 320 3.74 9.18 -17.80
C GLN A 320 4.44 10.55 -17.69
N THR A 321 4.16 11.31 -16.64
CA THR A 321 4.68 12.69 -16.50
C THR A 321 6.16 12.77 -16.07
N THR A 322 6.73 11.70 -15.50
CA THR A 322 8.08 11.69 -14.92
C THR A 322 9.00 10.66 -15.55
N PHE A 323 8.47 9.65 -16.23
CA PHE A 323 9.22 8.46 -16.65
C PHE A 323 10.38 8.79 -17.59
N ASN A 324 10.19 9.69 -18.58
CA ASN A 324 11.29 10.10 -19.44
C ASN A 324 12.41 10.83 -18.66
N ALA A 325 12.03 11.72 -17.74
CA ALA A 325 13.01 12.38 -16.87
C ALA A 325 13.79 11.36 -16.03
N SER A 326 13.10 10.36 -15.46
CA SER A 326 13.69 9.26 -14.70
C SER A 326 14.73 8.49 -15.52
N VAL A 327 14.38 8.12 -16.77
CA VAL A 327 15.32 7.43 -17.67
C VAL A 327 16.53 8.30 -18.02
N VAL A 328 16.33 9.60 -18.26
CA VAL A 328 17.42 10.52 -18.65
C VAL A 328 18.38 10.78 -17.48
N VAL A 329 17.87 11.09 -16.27
CA VAL A 329 18.72 11.48 -15.13
C VAL A 329 19.40 10.29 -14.43
N CYS A 330 18.87 9.07 -14.61
CA CYS A 330 19.48 7.87 -14.04
C CYS A 330 20.92 7.71 -14.51
N LYS A 331 21.82 7.33 -13.61
CA LYS A 331 23.24 7.10 -13.86
C LYS A 331 23.51 6.04 -14.96
N ARG A 332 24.63 6.13 -15.63
CA ARG A 332 25.11 5.03 -16.50
C ARG A 332 25.18 3.72 -15.71
N GLY A 333 24.54 2.67 -16.23
CA GLY A 333 24.46 1.36 -15.57
C GLY A 333 23.43 1.31 -14.42
N GLY A 334 22.77 2.44 -14.11
CA GLY A 334 21.76 2.52 -13.05
C GLY A 334 20.41 1.89 -13.43
N THR A 335 19.47 1.92 -12.50
CA THR A 335 18.17 1.25 -12.62
C THR A 335 17.01 2.22 -12.34
N VAL A 336 16.04 2.26 -13.23
CA VAL A 336 14.71 2.82 -12.97
C VAL A 336 13.81 1.68 -12.56
N VAL A 337 13.31 1.69 -11.33
CA VAL A 337 12.35 0.69 -10.83
C VAL A 337 10.97 1.32 -10.72
N THR A 338 9.95 0.65 -11.27
CA THR A 338 8.57 1.18 -11.33
C THR A 338 7.55 0.15 -10.89
N CYS A 339 6.50 0.61 -10.16
CA CYS A 339 5.42 -0.27 -9.66
C CYS A 339 4.01 0.29 -9.90
N ALA A 340 3.88 1.49 -10.46
CA ALA A 340 2.59 2.15 -10.67
C ALA A 340 2.65 3.14 -11.83
N SER A 341 1.52 3.76 -12.16
CA SER A 341 1.38 4.72 -13.25
C SER A 341 0.21 5.68 -12.98
N THR A 342 0.28 6.41 -11.87
CA THR A 342 -0.83 7.27 -11.40
C THR A 342 -1.11 8.48 -12.31
N THR A 343 -0.17 8.84 -13.20
CA THR A 343 -0.34 9.95 -14.17
C THR A 343 -0.56 9.48 -15.61
N GLY A 344 -0.73 8.19 -15.83
CA GLY A 344 -0.99 7.58 -17.16
C GLY A 344 -0.16 6.34 -17.40
N TYR A 345 -0.76 5.37 -18.12
CA TYR A 345 -0.23 4.01 -18.30
C TYR A 345 0.78 3.88 -19.45
N LEU A 346 0.75 4.78 -20.43
CA LEU A 346 1.64 4.74 -21.61
C LEU A 346 2.84 5.65 -21.35
N HIS A 347 4.01 5.05 -21.26
CA HIS A 347 5.26 5.77 -21.01
C HIS A 347 6.06 5.94 -22.30
N GLN A 348 6.42 7.19 -22.60
CA GLN A 348 7.28 7.54 -23.73
C GLN A 348 8.63 8.03 -23.21
N TYR A 349 9.73 7.48 -23.74
CA TYR A 349 11.08 7.92 -23.41
C TYR A 349 12.04 7.75 -24.59
N ASP A 350 13.13 8.53 -24.57
CA ASP A 350 14.19 8.43 -25.57
C ASP A 350 15.10 7.23 -25.28
N ASN A 351 14.93 6.16 -26.08
CA ASN A 351 15.65 4.90 -25.89
C ASN A 351 17.17 5.02 -26.00
N ARG A 352 17.71 6.10 -26.62
CA ARG A 352 19.15 6.37 -26.65
C ARG A 352 19.72 6.55 -25.24
N HIS A 353 18.96 7.17 -24.35
CA HIS A 353 19.34 7.31 -22.92
C HIS A 353 19.32 5.99 -22.16
N LEU A 354 18.59 4.98 -22.59
CA LEU A 354 18.57 3.65 -22.00
C LEU A 354 19.76 2.81 -22.48
N TRP A 355 19.80 2.46 -23.79
CA TRP A 355 20.74 1.47 -24.30
C TRP A 355 22.19 1.98 -24.40
N MET A 356 22.42 3.23 -24.83
CA MET A 356 23.78 3.81 -24.86
C MET A 356 24.39 4.00 -23.48
N ARG A 357 23.57 4.08 -22.44
CA ARG A 357 23.99 4.26 -21.06
C ARG A 357 23.89 2.98 -20.23
N LEU A 358 23.58 1.83 -20.85
CA LEU A 358 23.50 0.51 -20.21
C LEU A 358 22.59 0.50 -18.97
N LYS A 359 21.51 1.30 -18.99
CA LYS A 359 20.56 1.41 -17.87
C LYS A 359 19.57 0.25 -17.90
N ARG A 360 18.86 0.05 -16.81
CA ARG A 360 17.80 -0.94 -16.67
C ARG A 360 16.49 -0.26 -16.32
N ILE A 361 15.40 -0.81 -16.84
CA ILE A 361 14.04 -0.51 -16.40
C ILE A 361 13.49 -1.82 -15.86
N ILE A 362 13.06 -1.82 -14.60
CA ILE A 362 12.55 -3.02 -13.92
C ILE A 362 11.15 -2.73 -13.41
N GLY A 363 10.20 -3.60 -13.78
CA GLY A 363 8.88 -3.63 -13.18
C GLY A 363 8.94 -4.29 -11.80
N SER A 364 8.18 -3.73 -10.85
CA SER A 364 7.97 -4.30 -9.53
C SER A 364 6.48 -4.26 -9.20
N HIS A 365 5.98 -5.29 -8.54
CA HIS A 365 4.58 -5.37 -8.17
C HIS A 365 4.47 -5.95 -6.76
N PHE A 366 3.92 -5.18 -5.82
CA PHE A 366 3.84 -5.55 -4.40
C PHE A 366 5.14 -6.14 -3.84
N ALA A 367 5.07 -7.25 -3.10
CA ALA A 367 6.20 -7.98 -2.54
C ALA A 367 5.84 -9.45 -2.33
N ASN A 368 6.83 -10.32 -2.28
CA ASN A 368 6.63 -11.69 -1.84
C ASN A 368 6.49 -11.75 -0.30
N TYR A 369 6.17 -12.93 0.23
CA TYR A 369 5.92 -13.08 1.67
C TYR A 369 7.17 -12.82 2.51
N GLU A 370 8.34 -13.26 2.06
CA GLU A 370 9.61 -13.03 2.74
C GLU A 370 9.95 -11.55 2.83
N GLU A 371 9.80 -10.81 1.72
CA GLU A 371 10.03 -9.37 1.66
C GLU A 371 9.09 -8.61 2.61
N ALA A 372 7.82 -9.01 2.66
CA ALA A 372 6.83 -8.41 3.57
C ALA A 372 7.18 -8.67 5.04
N TRP A 373 7.57 -9.91 5.39
CA TRP A 373 8.00 -10.26 6.74
C TRP A 373 9.27 -9.51 7.16
N GLN A 374 10.24 -9.37 6.27
CA GLN A 374 11.47 -8.61 6.53
C GLN A 374 11.17 -7.12 6.75
N ALA A 375 10.29 -6.54 5.94
CA ALA A 375 9.85 -5.15 6.12
C ALA A 375 9.13 -4.97 7.47
N ASN A 376 8.19 -5.85 7.82
CA ASN A 376 7.47 -5.83 9.10
C ASN A 376 8.42 -5.99 10.30
N ARG A 377 9.45 -6.84 10.17
CA ARG A 377 10.50 -7.00 11.18
C ARG A 377 11.26 -5.70 11.44
N LEU A 378 11.55 -4.91 10.41
CA LEU A 378 12.23 -3.61 10.58
C LEU A 378 11.35 -2.63 11.35
N VAL A 379 10.05 -2.65 11.16
CA VAL A 379 9.11 -1.87 11.98
C VAL A 379 9.12 -2.39 13.42
N ASP A 380 9.02 -3.71 13.60
CA ASP A 380 9.07 -4.28 14.94
C ASP A 380 10.40 -4.01 15.66
N LEU A 381 11.49 -3.82 14.98
CA LEU A 381 12.78 -3.38 15.55
C LEU A 381 12.83 -1.86 15.83
N GLY A 382 11.85 -1.07 15.39
CA GLY A 382 11.85 0.39 15.52
C GLY A 382 12.81 1.10 14.56
N MET A 383 13.12 0.48 13.42
CA MET A 383 14.01 1.03 12.40
C MET A 383 13.24 1.72 11.27
N ILE A 384 12.00 1.33 11.07
CA ILE A 384 11.06 1.90 10.10
C ILE A 384 9.79 2.24 10.85
N HIS A 385 9.15 3.35 10.49
CA HIS A 385 7.99 3.89 11.20
C HIS A 385 6.80 4.08 10.26
N PRO A 386 5.56 4.03 10.80
CA PRO A 386 4.35 4.33 10.04
C PRO A 386 4.41 5.70 9.38
N ILE A 387 3.70 5.84 8.28
CA ILE A 387 3.56 7.10 7.55
C ILE A 387 2.09 7.55 7.52
N LEU A 388 1.36 7.23 8.56
CA LEU A 388 -0.05 7.59 8.73
C LEU A 388 -0.19 9.09 8.96
N SER A 389 -1.03 9.77 8.17
CA SER A 389 -1.31 11.19 8.34
C SER A 389 -2.62 11.45 9.06
N LYS A 390 -3.69 10.79 8.67
CA LYS A 390 -5.03 10.95 9.25
C LYS A 390 -5.85 9.67 9.16
N THR A 391 -6.98 9.64 9.89
CA THR A 391 -7.93 8.54 9.89
C THR A 391 -9.35 9.01 9.66
N TYR A 392 -10.17 8.07 9.18
CA TYR A 392 -11.61 8.20 9.06
C TYR A 392 -12.29 7.01 9.73
N ALA A 393 -13.56 7.15 10.09
CA ALA A 393 -14.40 6.00 10.42
C ALA A 393 -14.71 5.18 9.15
N LEU A 394 -15.13 3.91 9.32
CA LEU A 394 -15.54 3.06 8.19
C LEU A 394 -16.60 3.74 7.32
N ASP A 395 -17.57 4.41 7.93
CA ASP A 395 -18.66 5.10 7.24
C ASP A 395 -18.17 6.26 6.35
N ASP A 396 -16.99 6.82 6.64
CA ASP A 396 -16.36 7.91 5.88
C ASP A 396 -15.27 7.43 4.93
N SER A 397 -15.14 6.11 4.69
CA SER A 397 -14.11 5.54 3.81
C SER A 397 -14.16 6.11 2.38
N ALA A 398 -15.36 6.41 1.88
CA ALA A 398 -15.57 7.03 0.58
C ALA A 398 -15.02 8.45 0.50
N GLN A 399 -15.09 9.24 1.59
CA GLN A 399 -14.46 10.56 1.68
C GLN A 399 -12.93 10.46 1.66
N GLY A 400 -12.36 9.50 2.38
CA GLY A 400 -10.93 9.22 2.33
C GLY A 400 -10.46 8.83 0.92
N ALA A 401 -11.23 7.99 0.22
CA ALA A 401 -10.94 7.59 -1.16
C ALA A 401 -11.01 8.80 -2.12
N TYR A 402 -11.97 9.69 -1.94
CA TYR A 402 -12.08 10.95 -2.69
C TYR A 402 -10.85 11.84 -2.51
N GLU A 403 -10.38 12.03 -1.28
CA GLU A 403 -9.19 12.84 -1.02
C GLU A 403 -7.93 12.21 -1.62
N MET A 404 -7.81 10.89 -1.57
CA MET A 404 -6.71 10.17 -2.20
C MET A 404 -6.74 10.34 -3.72
N HIS A 405 -7.91 10.23 -4.35
CA HIS A 405 -8.10 10.42 -5.78
C HIS A 405 -7.65 11.81 -6.24
N HIS A 406 -7.96 12.84 -5.46
CA HIS A 406 -7.60 14.24 -5.76
C HIS A 406 -6.24 14.66 -5.21
N ASN A 407 -5.44 13.72 -4.67
CA ASN A 407 -4.11 13.98 -4.10
C ASN A 407 -4.13 15.07 -2.99
N LEU A 408 -5.16 15.05 -2.14
CA LEU A 408 -5.37 15.98 -1.02
C LEU A 408 -4.82 15.43 0.31
N HIS A 409 -3.91 14.49 0.28
CA HIS A 409 -3.35 13.81 1.44
C HIS A 409 -1.81 13.78 1.39
N THR A 410 -1.21 13.44 2.53
CA THR A 410 0.21 13.13 2.68
C THR A 410 0.32 11.77 3.37
N GLY A 411 1.32 10.93 3.04
CA GLY A 411 1.44 9.61 3.66
C GLY A 411 0.25 8.68 3.37
N LYS A 412 -0.29 8.07 4.42
CA LYS A 412 -1.42 7.12 4.37
C LYS A 412 -2.66 7.68 5.08
N ILE A 413 -3.82 7.28 4.56
CA ILE A 413 -5.13 7.50 5.21
C ILE A 413 -5.55 6.19 5.85
N GLY A 414 -5.73 6.19 7.17
CA GLY A 414 -6.27 5.09 7.95
C GLY A 414 -7.80 5.07 7.98
N ILE A 415 -8.37 3.90 8.18
CA ILE A 415 -9.82 3.70 8.39
C ILE A 415 -10.00 2.89 9.67
N LEU A 416 -10.66 3.48 10.68
CA LEU A 416 -11.08 2.76 11.88
C LEU A 416 -12.28 1.88 11.53
N VAL A 417 -12.19 0.59 11.81
CA VAL A 417 -13.25 -0.40 11.52
C VAL A 417 -13.86 -0.90 12.82
N GLY A 418 -13.14 -1.74 13.57
CA GLY A 418 -13.56 -2.23 14.88
C GLY A 418 -13.04 -1.38 16.06
N ALA A 419 -12.02 -0.55 15.84
CA ALA A 419 -11.54 0.40 16.84
C ALA A 419 -12.48 1.63 16.84
N PRO A 420 -13.03 2.04 18.01
CA PRO A 420 -13.96 3.17 18.09
C PRO A 420 -13.27 4.52 17.99
N GLU A 421 -11.98 4.59 18.27
CA GLU A 421 -11.15 5.80 18.26
C GLU A 421 -9.69 5.48 17.96
N GLU A 422 -8.91 6.49 17.63
CA GLU A 422 -7.47 6.40 17.44
C GLU A 422 -6.73 6.14 18.77
N GLY A 423 -5.47 5.71 18.66
CA GLY A 423 -4.58 5.56 19.81
C GLY A 423 -4.69 4.22 20.53
N LEU A 424 -5.63 3.37 20.12
CA LEU A 424 -5.82 2.06 20.75
C LEU A 424 -4.91 0.98 20.13
N GLY A 425 -4.60 -0.07 20.90
CA GLY A 425 -3.89 -1.25 20.38
C GLY A 425 -2.45 -1.41 20.84
N VAL A 426 -1.84 -0.40 21.41
CA VAL A 426 -0.46 -0.48 21.94
C VAL A 426 -0.35 -1.52 23.06
N ARG A 427 0.73 -2.32 23.02
CA ARG A 427 1.09 -3.27 24.09
C ARG A 427 2.46 -3.00 24.70
N ASP A 428 3.35 -2.33 23.98
CA ASP A 428 4.71 -1.96 24.40
C ASP A 428 4.85 -0.44 24.44
N GLU A 429 4.36 0.16 25.51
CA GLU A 429 4.39 1.61 25.71
C GLU A 429 5.81 2.16 25.85
N GLU A 430 6.73 1.36 26.42
CA GLU A 430 8.13 1.79 26.55
C GLU A 430 8.80 1.92 25.19
N LYS A 431 8.61 0.94 24.32
CA LYS A 431 9.12 0.99 22.95
C LYS A 431 8.46 2.11 22.16
N ARG A 432 7.12 2.29 22.28
CA ARG A 432 6.40 3.39 21.66
C ARG A 432 7.00 4.75 22.05
N ALA A 433 7.22 4.98 23.34
CA ALA A 433 7.77 6.24 23.85
C ALA A 433 9.16 6.57 23.26
N ARG A 434 9.99 5.55 23.02
CA ARG A 434 11.31 5.73 22.41
C ARG A 434 11.26 6.17 20.93
N HIS A 435 10.19 5.85 20.22
CA HIS A 435 10.05 6.08 18.78
C HIS A 435 8.90 7.05 18.42
N LEU A 436 8.26 7.66 19.43
CA LEU A 436 7.03 8.45 19.26
C LEU A 436 7.17 9.57 18.22
N GLU A 437 8.26 10.34 18.27
CA GLU A 437 8.51 11.44 17.34
C GLU A 437 8.54 10.95 15.88
N SER A 438 9.17 9.80 15.63
CA SER A 438 9.26 9.22 14.29
C SER A 438 7.92 8.59 13.83
N ILE A 439 7.19 7.96 14.75
CA ILE A 439 5.86 7.37 14.49
C ILE A 439 4.87 8.48 14.09
N GLU A 440 4.90 9.62 14.78
CA GLU A 440 3.97 10.72 14.58
C GLU A 440 4.44 11.74 13.52
N ALA A 441 5.59 11.52 12.90
CA ALA A 441 6.19 12.49 11.98
C ALA A 441 5.23 12.92 10.85
N PHE A 442 4.44 12.00 10.31
CA PHE A 442 3.48 12.27 9.24
C PHE A 442 2.14 12.85 9.74
N ARG A 443 1.71 12.54 10.96
CA ARG A 443 0.47 13.07 11.56
C ARG A 443 0.52 14.58 11.78
N SER A 444 1.67 15.13 12.11
CA SER A 444 1.84 16.54 12.36
C SER A 444 1.78 17.44 11.12
N PHE A 445 1.52 16.87 9.94
CA PHE A 445 1.37 17.56 8.65
C PHE A 445 -0.01 17.33 7.99
N SER A 446 -0.99 16.85 8.73
CA SER A 446 -2.37 16.64 8.28
C SER A 446 -3.26 17.87 8.54
#